data_3b5a0abd22fa8348fa7c62830c5882bb
#
_entry.id   3b5a0abd22fa8348fa7c62830c5882bb
#
_cell.length_a   1.000
_cell.length_b   1.000
_cell.length_c   1.000
_cell.angle_alpha   90.00
_cell.angle_beta   90.00
_cell.angle_gamma   90.00
#
_symmetry.space_group_name_H-M   'P 1'
#
loop_
_entity.id
_entity.type
_entity.pdbx_description
1 polymer ?
#
loop_
_entity_poly.entity_id
_entity_poly.type
_entity_poly.pdbx_seq_one_letter_code
_entity_poly.pdbx_strand_id
1 'polypeptide(L)'
;MKAFKYLLIVVFLYQFGNVYAQDTLRIKVMTYNIRFGELASLEELASHIKSFNPDFVALQEIDCKTDRGERAPHQIGRDYISELAYFTKMFGVYGKTIDYKGGYYGIGILSRYPYIDTKKTFLPWPNKAHERRALLEGLFEIGEDTICFASTHLDYQLPKTREAQTAFITEHFNDYRYPVVLGGDFNTAPSSKEIKYNMLENWFLATDYGFTVPAWNPKRKIDYIFARPKQGWKIVRTQTVQSEKKKKKH
;
A
#
# COMPACT_ATOMS: atom_id res chain seq x y z
N MET A 1 -81.26 24.02 19.42
CA MET A 1 -80.44 23.07 18.71
C MET A 1 -78.97 23.65 18.68
N LYS A 2 -78.07 23.07 19.48
CA LYS A 2 -76.65 23.48 19.55
C LYS A 2 -75.81 22.64 18.61
N ALA A 3 -75.25 23.22 17.60
CA ALA A 3 -74.34 22.55 16.67
C ALA A 3 -72.93 22.39 17.33
N PHE A 4 -72.53 21.11 17.48
CA PHE A 4 -71.17 20.77 17.94
C PHE A 4 -70.23 20.83 16.77
N LYS A 5 -69.27 21.77 16.81
CA LYS A 5 -68.17 21.82 15.83
C LYS A 5 -67.04 20.88 16.31
N TYR A 6 -66.79 19.82 15.56
CA TYR A 6 -65.61 19.01 15.78
C TYR A 6 -64.38 19.65 15.16
N LEU A 7 -63.41 19.97 16.01
CA LEU A 7 -62.11 20.45 15.61
C LEU A 7 -61.21 19.23 15.37
N LEU A 8 -60.89 18.97 14.10
CA LEU A 8 -59.96 17.90 13.72
C LEU A 8 -58.54 18.44 13.88
N ILE A 9 -57.81 18.01 14.92
CA ILE A 9 -56.36 18.32 15.07
C ILE A 9 -55.59 17.27 14.32
N VAL A 10 -55.03 17.64 13.15
CA VAL A 10 -54.08 16.79 12.43
C VAL A 10 -52.69 17.03 13.03
N VAL A 11 -52.20 16.08 13.81
CA VAL A 11 -50.83 16.09 14.33
C VAL A 11 -49.90 15.54 13.24
N PHE A 12 -49.17 16.41 12.58
CA PHE A 12 -48.07 16.01 11.74
C PHE A 12 -46.88 15.62 12.63
N LEU A 13 -46.67 14.33 12.82
CA LEU A 13 -45.46 13.79 13.37
C LEU A 13 -44.33 13.93 12.29
N TYR A 14 -43.57 14.99 12.36
CA TYR A 14 -42.28 15.07 11.68
C TYR A 14 -41.35 14.02 12.32
N GLN A 15 -41.21 12.86 11.68
CA GLN A 15 -40.07 12.00 11.95
C GLN A 15 -38.83 12.71 11.42
N PHE A 16 -38.11 13.40 12.29
CA PHE A 16 -36.74 13.74 12.06
C PHE A 16 -35.91 12.47 12.03
N GLY A 17 -35.80 11.88 10.87
CA GLY A 17 -34.77 10.86 10.64
C GLY A 17 -33.42 11.51 10.94
N ASN A 18 -32.77 11.07 12.02
CA ASN A 18 -31.38 11.39 12.26
C ASN A 18 -30.59 10.85 11.07
N VAL A 19 -30.30 11.70 10.10
CA VAL A 19 -29.29 11.45 9.10
C VAL A 19 -27.97 11.51 9.86
N TYR A 20 -27.56 10.38 10.42
CA TYR A 20 -26.18 10.24 10.87
C TYR A 20 -25.33 10.42 9.63
N ALA A 21 -24.63 11.53 9.55
CA ALA A 21 -23.54 11.68 8.59
C ALA A 21 -22.59 10.52 8.87
N GLN A 22 -22.53 9.55 7.97
CA GLN A 22 -21.59 8.45 8.09
C GLN A 22 -20.20 9.07 8.03
N ASP A 23 -19.50 9.11 9.17
CA ASP A 23 -18.16 9.63 9.24
C ASP A 23 -17.29 8.83 8.28
N THR A 24 -16.86 9.49 7.21
CA THR A 24 -16.07 8.85 6.17
C THR A 24 -14.62 8.82 6.62
N LEU A 25 -14.08 7.63 6.86
CA LEU A 25 -12.67 7.46 7.15
C LEU A 25 -11.82 7.97 5.98
N ARG A 26 -10.90 8.90 6.25
CA ARG A 26 -9.95 9.40 5.27
C ARG A 26 -8.56 8.94 5.64
N ILE A 27 -7.91 8.25 4.72
CA ILE A 27 -6.53 7.79 4.87
C ILE A 27 -5.67 8.27 3.72
N LYS A 28 -4.41 8.57 4.01
CA LYS A 28 -3.39 8.89 3.02
C LYS A 28 -2.40 7.75 2.95
N VAL A 29 -2.28 7.15 1.79
CA VAL A 29 -1.44 5.98 1.57
C VAL A 29 -0.37 6.25 0.53
N MET A 30 0.80 5.62 0.70
CA MET A 30 1.93 5.71 -0.21
C MET A 30 2.41 4.30 -0.57
N THR A 31 2.86 4.09 -1.78
CA THR A 31 3.72 2.95 -2.14
C THR A 31 5.07 3.48 -2.63
N TYR A 32 6.17 2.88 -2.18
CA TYR A 32 7.51 3.38 -2.46
C TYR A 32 8.53 2.25 -2.52
N ASN A 33 8.99 1.94 -3.74
CA ASN A 33 10.19 1.13 -3.92
C ASN A 33 11.42 2.02 -3.66
N ILE A 34 12.13 1.78 -2.57
CA ILE A 34 13.27 2.61 -2.14
C ILE A 34 14.60 2.18 -2.75
N ARG A 35 14.59 1.14 -3.60
CA ARG A 35 15.78 0.63 -4.27
C ARG A 35 16.96 0.42 -3.30
N PHE A 36 16.70 -0.33 -2.21
CA PHE A 36 17.66 -0.62 -1.13
C PHE A 36 18.52 0.59 -0.71
N GLY A 37 18.01 1.81 -0.81
CA GLY A 37 18.74 3.02 -0.45
C GLY A 37 19.95 3.34 -1.34
N GLU A 38 20.04 2.82 -2.58
CA GLU A 38 21.16 3.08 -3.50
C GLU A 38 21.32 4.58 -3.83
N LEU A 39 20.22 5.33 -3.88
CA LEU A 39 20.19 6.70 -4.36
C LEU A 39 20.05 7.76 -3.28
N ALA A 40 19.72 7.37 -2.05
CA ALA A 40 19.47 8.27 -0.93
C ALA A 40 19.72 7.56 0.40
N SER A 41 20.11 8.30 1.42
CA SER A 41 20.24 7.77 2.78
C SER A 41 18.85 7.45 3.39
N LEU A 42 18.81 6.65 4.47
CA LEU A 42 17.56 6.36 5.18
C LEU A 42 16.94 7.63 5.78
N GLU A 43 17.75 8.56 6.21
CA GLU A 43 17.35 9.88 6.72
C GLU A 43 16.70 10.73 5.63
N GLU A 44 17.27 10.76 4.42
CA GLU A 44 16.69 11.46 3.25
C GLU A 44 15.38 10.80 2.81
N LEU A 45 15.33 9.45 2.75
CA LEU A 45 14.12 8.70 2.44
C LEU A 45 13.01 8.96 3.47
N ALA A 46 13.35 8.95 4.77
CA ALA A 46 12.40 9.25 5.83
C ALA A 46 11.90 10.71 5.77
N SER A 47 12.79 11.66 5.48
CA SER A 47 12.42 13.07 5.28
C SER A 47 11.45 13.22 4.11
N HIS A 48 11.70 12.52 3.01
CA HIS A 48 10.82 12.48 1.86
C HIS A 48 9.45 11.91 2.20
N ILE A 49 9.38 10.76 2.88
CA ILE A 49 8.11 10.17 3.34
C ILE A 49 7.34 11.17 4.23
N LYS A 50 8.02 11.77 5.21
CA LYS A 50 7.40 12.75 6.12
C LYS A 50 6.83 13.97 5.40
N SER A 51 7.45 14.43 4.32
CA SER A 51 6.97 15.59 3.56
C SER A 51 5.58 15.39 2.97
N PHE A 52 5.18 14.14 2.71
CA PHE A 52 3.82 13.78 2.27
C PHE A 52 2.86 13.49 3.42
N ASN A 53 3.38 13.28 4.63
CA ASN A 53 2.58 12.97 5.82
C ASN A 53 1.56 11.83 5.59
N PRO A 54 1.98 10.62 5.13
CA PRO A 54 1.09 9.50 4.90
C PRO A 54 0.66 8.87 6.23
N ASP A 55 -0.49 8.19 6.21
CA ASP A 55 -0.93 7.32 7.31
C ASP A 55 -0.28 5.94 7.20
N PHE A 56 -0.10 5.47 5.96
CA PHE A 56 0.54 4.18 5.65
C PHE A 56 1.49 4.28 4.48
N VAL A 57 2.58 3.50 4.54
CA VAL A 57 3.54 3.36 3.43
C VAL A 57 3.81 1.89 3.16
N ALA A 58 3.52 1.43 1.95
CA ALA A 58 3.99 0.14 1.44
C ALA A 58 5.39 0.32 0.87
N LEU A 59 6.37 -0.40 1.41
CA LEU A 59 7.77 -0.29 1.06
C LEU A 59 8.24 -1.55 0.32
N GLN A 60 9.00 -1.35 -0.75
CA GLN A 60 9.66 -2.42 -1.48
C GLN A 60 11.17 -2.21 -1.49
N GLU A 61 11.91 -3.30 -1.67
CA GLU A 61 13.38 -3.34 -1.65
C GLU A 61 13.98 -2.89 -0.32
N ILE A 62 13.46 -3.45 0.77
CA ILE A 62 13.91 -3.19 2.13
C ILE A 62 15.00 -4.19 2.50
N ASP A 63 16.17 -3.67 2.81
CA ASP A 63 17.30 -4.43 3.34
C ASP A 63 17.27 -4.46 4.88
N CYS A 64 17.80 -5.52 5.45
CA CYS A 64 18.09 -5.63 6.87
C CYS A 64 19.46 -6.28 7.03
N LYS A 65 20.44 -5.50 7.50
CA LYS A 65 21.82 -5.92 7.79
C LYS A 65 22.58 -6.50 6.58
N THR A 66 22.24 -6.11 5.37
CA THR A 66 22.93 -6.52 4.15
C THR A 66 24.22 -5.71 3.94
N ASP A 67 25.14 -6.29 3.21
CA ASP A 67 26.29 -5.60 2.65
C ASP A 67 26.19 -5.55 1.11
N ARG A 68 25.73 -4.42 0.59
CA ARG A 68 25.65 -4.17 -0.86
C ARG A 68 26.94 -3.64 -1.46
N GLY A 69 27.99 -3.52 -0.66
CA GLY A 69 29.28 -2.97 -1.09
C GLY A 69 29.15 -1.54 -1.63
N GLU A 70 29.85 -1.27 -2.71
CA GLU A 70 29.90 0.07 -3.33
C GLU A 70 28.56 0.60 -3.84
N ARG A 71 27.56 -0.27 -4.02
CA ARG A 71 26.23 0.17 -4.47
C ARG A 71 25.46 0.98 -3.42
N ALA A 72 25.68 0.71 -2.13
CA ALA A 72 25.06 1.45 -1.03
C ALA A 72 25.97 1.43 0.20
N PRO A 73 27.18 1.99 0.16
CA PRO A 73 28.19 1.86 1.23
C PRO A 73 27.73 2.47 2.55
N HIS A 74 26.94 3.53 2.49
CA HIS A 74 26.37 4.22 3.67
C HIS A 74 25.22 3.46 4.34
N GLN A 75 24.80 2.33 3.78
CA GLN A 75 23.67 1.53 4.25
C GLN A 75 24.08 0.13 4.75
N ILE A 76 25.39 -0.18 4.72
CA ILE A 76 25.91 -1.49 5.14
C ILE A 76 25.53 -1.79 6.58
N GLY A 77 24.97 -2.96 6.82
CA GLY A 77 24.63 -3.48 8.14
C GLY A 77 23.44 -2.79 8.84
N ARG A 78 22.77 -1.83 8.18
CA ARG A 78 21.63 -1.10 8.76
C ARG A 78 20.34 -1.93 8.70
N ASP A 79 19.46 -1.69 9.67
CA ASP A 79 18.10 -2.23 9.69
C ASP A 79 17.13 -1.15 9.18
N TYR A 80 16.81 -1.22 7.89
CA TYR A 80 16.07 -0.18 7.19
C TYR A 80 14.68 0.07 7.78
N ILE A 81 13.93 -0.99 8.10
CA ILE A 81 12.57 -0.78 8.59
C ILE A 81 12.56 -0.15 9.98
N SER A 82 13.44 -0.59 10.86
CA SER A 82 13.54 -0.03 12.21
C SER A 82 14.00 1.42 12.18
N GLU A 83 14.98 1.74 11.34
CA GLU A 83 15.50 3.09 11.23
C GLU A 83 14.53 4.04 10.50
N LEU A 84 13.87 3.60 9.42
CA LEU A 84 12.81 4.37 8.78
C LEU A 84 11.64 4.63 9.74
N ALA A 85 11.23 3.63 10.52
CA ALA A 85 10.20 3.77 11.55
C ALA A 85 10.61 4.84 12.60
N TYR A 86 11.85 4.79 13.08
CA TYR A 86 12.39 5.77 14.01
C TYR A 86 12.41 7.19 13.43
N PHE A 87 12.97 7.38 12.23
CA PHE A 87 13.08 8.69 11.61
C PHE A 87 11.74 9.28 11.18
N THR A 88 10.79 8.44 10.78
CA THR A 88 9.43 8.88 10.40
C THR A 88 8.51 9.06 11.60
N LYS A 89 8.85 8.50 12.76
CA LYS A 89 7.99 8.35 13.94
C LYS A 89 6.74 7.51 13.64
N MET A 90 6.90 6.47 12.84
CA MET A 90 5.85 5.52 12.48
C MET A 90 6.18 4.14 13.06
N PHE A 91 5.19 3.25 13.11
CA PHE A 91 5.38 1.84 13.41
C PHE A 91 5.88 1.12 12.16
N GLY A 92 6.85 0.22 12.31
CA GLY A 92 7.42 -0.54 11.20
C GLY A 92 7.09 -2.02 11.28
N VAL A 93 6.74 -2.63 10.14
CA VAL A 93 6.58 -4.08 10.00
C VAL A 93 7.48 -4.56 8.86
N TYR A 94 8.30 -5.58 9.12
CA TYR A 94 9.24 -6.15 8.14
C TYR A 94 8.78 -7.51 7.62
N GLY A 95 8.80 -7.67 6.31
CA GLY A 95 8.50 -8.93 5.62
C GLY A 95 9.72 -9.47 4.88
N LYS A 96 10.61 -10.21 5.56
CA LYS A 96 11.74 -10.91 4.92
C LYS A 96 11.24 -11.82 3.80
N THR A 97 11.81 -11.71 2.60
CA THR A 97 11.54 -12.61 1.46
C THR A 97 12.68 -13.58 1.20
N ILE A 98 13.92 -13.11 1.26
CA ILE A 98 15.13 -13.92 1.02
C ILE A 98 16.27 -13.55 1.97
N ASP A 99 17.23 -14.47 2.11
CA ASP A 99 18.57 -14.16 2.62
C ASP A 99 19.37 -13.50 1.49
N TYR A 100 20.08 -12.41 1.79
CA TYR A 100 20.82 -11.67 0.78
C TYR A 100 22.02 -10.95 1.37
N LYS A 101 23.21 -11.17 0.78
CA LYS A 101 24.43 -10.41 1.10
C LYS A 101 24.73 -10.27 2.61
N GLY A 102 24.69 -11.38 3.35
CA GLY A 102 24.97 -11.43 4.79
C GLY A 102 23.83 -10.98 5.70
N GLY A 103 22.74 -10.51 5.14
CA GLY A 103 21.53 -10.09 5.85
C GLY A 103 20.28 -10.59 5.16
N TYR A 104 19.24 -9.74 5.13
CA TYR A 104 17.93 -10.08 4.61
C TYR A 104 17.42 -9.00 3.66
N TYR A 105 16.61 -9.41 2.69
CA TYR A 105 15.92 -8.53 1.77
C TYR A 105 14.42 -8.84 1.78
N GLY A 106 13.60 -7.81 1.57
CA GLY A 106 12.17 -8.00 1.60
C GLY A 106 11.35 -6.74 1.32
N ILE A 107 10.21 -6.70 1.96
CA ILE A 107 9.21 -5.63 1.88
C ILE A 107 8.89 -5.11 3.27
N GLY A 108 8.25 -3.94 3.37
CA GLY A 108 7.90 -3.34 4.65
C GLY A 108 6.57 -2.59 4.61
N ILE A 109 6.08 -2.30 5.80
CA ILE A 109 4.98 -1.37 6.03
C ILE A 109 5.45 -0.36 7.07
N LEU A 110 5.19 0.92 6.83
CA LEU A 110 5.18 1.94 7.87
C LEU A 110 3.74 2.38 8.10
N SER A 111 3.37 2.56 9.37
CA SER A 111 2.04 2.99 9.78
C SER A 111 2.12 4.05 10.86
N ARG A 112 1.26 5.06 10.78
CA ARG A 112 1.05 6.02 11.88
C ARG A 112 0.35 5.38 13.07
N TYR A 113 -0.42 4.32 12.83
CA TYR A 113 -1.20 3.60 13.82
C TYR A 113 -0.48 2.33 14.25
N PRO A 114 -0.58 1.91 15.53
CA PRO A 114 -0.06 0.62 15.94
C PRO A 114 -0.83 -0.51 15.23
N TYR A 115 -0.14 -1.56 14.85
CA TYR A 115 -0.79 -2.77 14.32
C TYR A 115 -1.33 -3.63 15.47
N ILE A 116 -2.47 -4.29 15.22
CA ILE A 116 -3.06 -5.28 16.14
C ILE A 116 -2.68 -6.72 15.74
N ASP A 117 -2.41 -6.93 14.46
CA ASP A 117 -1.91 -8.20 13.92
C ASP A 117 -1.07 -7.97 12.67
N THR A 118 -0.14 -8.89 12.39
CA THR A 118 0.66 -8.86 11.16
C THR A 118 0.84 -10.26 10.60
N LYS A 119 0.79 -10.39 9.27
CA LYS A 119 0.99 -11.66 8.58
C LYS A 119 1.84 -11.47 7.34
N LYS A 120 2.79 -12.39 7.15
CA LYS A 120 3.53 -12.52 5.90
C LYS A 120 3.19 -13.84 5.23
N THR A 121 2.71 -13.78 4.00
CA THR A 121 2.39 -14.94 3.17
C THR A 121 3.28 -14.96 1.94
N PHE A 122 3.98 -16.07 1.70
CA PHE A 122 4.76 -16.21 0.47
C PHE A 122 3.85 -16.40 -0.74
N LEU A 123 4.13 -15.65 -1.79
CA LEU A 123 3.41 -15.74 -3.05
C LEU A 123 3.84 -16.97 -3.86
N PRO A 124 3.02 -17.42 -4.84
CA PRO A 124 3.40 -18.49 -5.77
C PRO A 124 4.77 -18.27 -6.38
N TRP A 125 5.58 -19.31 -6.37
CA TRP A 125 6.97 -19.28 -6.78
C TRP A 125 7.32 -20.48 -7.67
N PRO A 126 6.78 -20.53 -8.89
CA PRO A 126 6.93 -21.68 -9.78
C PRO A 126 8.36 -21.86 -10.29
N ASN A 127 9.11 -20.79 -10.45
CA ASN A 127 10.52 -20.85 -10.88
C ASN A 127 11.45 -20.56 -9.69
N LYS A 128 12.10 -21.59 -9.16
CA LYS A 128 13.00 -21.49 -8.01
C LYS A 128 14.31 -20.75 -8.26
N ALA A 129 14.65 -20.48 -9.52
CA ALA A 129 15.80 -19.65 -9.88
C ALA A 129 15.53 -18.15 -9.69
N HIS A 130 14.25 -17.75 -9.55
CA HIS A 130 13.88 -16.37 -9.31
C HIS A 130 13.76 -16.04 -7.83
N GLU A 131 13.73 -14.77 -7.54
CA GLU A 131 13.57 -14.25 -6.20
C GLU A 131 12.17 -14.59 -5.63
N ARG A 132 12.13 -15.11 -4.40
CA ARG A 132 10.88 -15.39 -3.71
C ARG A 132 10.19 -14.11 -3.28
N ARG A 133 8.90 -13.98 -3.56
CA ARG A 133 8.07 -12.82 -3.27
C ARG A 133 7.06 -13.11 -2.15
N ALA A 134 6.58 -12.05 -1.52
CA ALA A 134 5.61 -12.17 -0.43
C ALA A 134 4.55 -11.05 -0.49
N LEU A 135 3.44 -11.32 0.17
CA LEU A 135 2.44 -10.37 0.62
C LEU A 135 2.67 -10.15 2.12
N LEU A 136 2.80 -8.90 2.54
CA LEU A 136 2.89 -8.50 3.94
C LEU A 136 1.63 -7.74 4.31
N GLU A 137 0.96 -8.17 5.36
CA GLU A 137 -0.30 -7.62 5.84
C GLU A 137 -0.13 -7.07 7.25
N GLY A 138 -0.82 -5.98 7.57
CA GLY A 138 -1.02 -5.51 8.92
C GLY A 138 -2.48 -5.12 9.12
N LEU A 139 -3.05 -5.46 10.27
CA LEU A 139 -4.36 -4.96 10.72
C LEU A 139 -4.15 -3.76 11.63
N PHE A 140 -4.93 -2.71 11.41
CA PHE A 140 -4.80 -1.44 12.11
C PHE A 140 -6.18 -0.92 12.52
N GLU A 141 -6.29 -0.43 13.75
CA GLU A 141 -7.46 0.30 14.24
C GLU A 141 -7.28 1.81 14.00
N ILE A 142 -8.29 2.45 13.44
CA ILE A 142 -8.34 3.89 13.18
C ILE A 142 -9.67 4.41 13.73
N GLY A 143 -9.65 4.91 14.95
CA GLY A 143 -10.90 5.20 15.67
C GLY A 143 -11.68 3.92 15.93
N GLU A 144 -12.90 3.83 15.40
CA GLU A 144 -13.76 2.65 15.51
C GLU A 144 -13.61 1.69 14.31
N ASP A 145 -12.88 2.09 13.29
CA ASP A 145 -12.69 1.30 12.07
C ASP A 145 -11.46 0.39 12.17
N THR A 146 -11.54 -0.78 11.56
CA THR A 146 -10.39 -1.68 11.35
C THR A 146 -10.14 -1.84 9.87
N ILE A 147 -8.89 -1.65 9.45
CA ILE A 147 -8.47 -1.86 8.06
C ILE A 147 -7.27 -2.80 7.97
N CYS A 148 -7.15 -3.50 6.87
CA CYS A 148 -5.93 -4.19 6.48
C CYS A 148 -5.14 -3.30 5.52
N PHE A 149 -3.89 -2.99 5.86
CA PHE A 149 -2.95 -2.38 4.92
C PHE A 149 -1.89 -3.41 4.53
N ALA A 150 -1.67 -3.57 3.23
CA ALA A 150 -0.78 -4.59 2.72
C ALA A 150 0.29 -4.03 1.77
N SER A 151 1.46 -4.66 1.76
CA SER A 151 2.58 -4.37 0.87
C SER A 151 2.96 -5.62 0.08
N THR A 152 3.31 -5.44 -1.20
CA THR A 152 3.84 -6.51 -2.05
C THR A 152 4.89 -5.98 -3.01
N HIS A 153 5.71 -6.91 -3.54
CA HIS A 153 6.64 -6.67 -4.64
C HIS A 153 6.62 -7.93 -5.52
N LEU A 154 6.06 -7.83 -6.72
CA LEU A 154 5.87 -8.99 -7.58
C LEU A 154 7.13 -9.35 -8.36
N ASP A 155 7.12 -10.53 -8.99
CA ASP A 155 8.22 -11.00 -9.85
C ASP A 155 8.49 -10.01 -11.00
N TYR A 156 9.77 -9.65 -11.20
CA TYR A 156 10.12 -8.66 -12.23
C TYR A 156 10.39 -9.28 -13.60
N GLN A 157 10.55 -10.60 -13.68
CA GLN A 157 10.97 -11.30 -14.90
C GLN A 157 9.81 -11.94 -15.66
N LEU A 158 8.99 -12.77 -14.99
CA LEU A 158 8.03 -13.65 -15.67
C LEU A 158 6.58 -13.19 -15.52
N PRO A 159 5.90 -12.86 -16.63
CA PRO A 159 4.48 -12.55 -16.63
C PRO A 159 3.61 -13.66 -16.01
N LYS A 160 3.85 -14.94 -16.35
CA LYS A 160 3.11 -16.07 -15.78
C LYS A 160 3.24 -16.18 -14.26
N THR A 161 4.40 -15.85 -13.71
CA THR A 161 4.58 -15.81 -12.25
C THR A 161 3.76 -14.67 -11.64
N ARG A 162 3.76 -13.48 -12.25
CA ARG A 162 2.93 -12.36 -11.79
C ARG A 162 1.43 -12.65 -11.92
N GLU A 163 0.99 -13.31 -13.00
CA GLU A 163 -0.41 -13.77 -13.16
C GLU A 163 -0.81 -14.66 -11.97
N ALA A 164 0.02 -15.65 -11.61
CA ALA A 164 -0.24 -16.51 -10.46
C ALA A 164 -0.20 -15.75 -9.13
N GLN A 165 0.73 -14.80 -8.97
CA GLN A 165 0.86 -13.98 -7.76
C GLN A 165 -0.34 -13.06 -7.57
N THR A 166 -0.81 -12.38 -8.62
CA THR A 166 -1.98 -11.49 -8.53
C THR A 166 -3.28 -12.26 -8.35
N ALA A 167 -3.42 -13.42 -8.99
CA ALA A 167 -4.57 -14.32 -8.75
C ALA A 167 -4.61 -14.79 -7.29
N PHE A 168 -3.47 -15.20 -6.74
CA PHE A 168 -3.35 -15.58 -5.33
C PHE A 168 -3.73 -14.43 -4.38
N ILE A 169 -3.22 -13.22 -4.62
CA ILE A 169 -3.53 -12.05 -3.80
C ILE A 169 -5.04 -11.75 -3.84
N THR A 170 -5.66 -11.84 -5.00
CA THR A 170 -7.09 -11.58 -5.17
C THR A 170 -7.93 -12.63 -4.42
N GLU A 171 -7.57 -13.89 -4.55
CA GLU A 171 -8.25 -14.99 -3.84
C GLU A 171 -8.05 -14.89 -2.32
N HIS A 172 -6.82 -14.60 -1.87
CA HIS A 172 -6.50 -14.44 -0.45
C HIS A 172 -7.39 -13.39 0.25
N PHE A 173 -7.75 -12.32 -0.46
CA PHE A 173 -8.61 -11.28 0.08
C PHE A 173 -10.07 -11.40 -0.36
N ASN A 174 -10.50 -12.50 -0.96
CA ASN A 174 -11.87 -12.62 -1.51
C ASN A 174 -12.95 -12.41 -0.45
N ASP A 175 -12.88 -13.16 0.64
CA ASP A 175 -13.83 -13.10 1.75
C ASP A 175 -13.22 -12.42 2.99
N TYR A 176 -12.31 -11.45 2.77
CA TYR A 176 -11.63 -10.80 3.87
C TYR A 176 -12.58 -9.88 4.64
N ARG A 177 -12.58 -10.03 5.97
CA ARG A 177 -13.53 -9.37 6.86
C ARG A 177 -13.47 -7.84 6.82
N TYR A 178 -12.28 -7.30 6.67
CA TYR A 178 -12.02 -5.87 6.77
C TYR A 178 -11.72 -5.24 5.41
N PRO A 179 -11.95 -3.93 5.23
CA PRO A 179 -11.45 -3.24 4.05
C PRO A 179 -9.93 -3.40 3.92
N VAL A 180 -9.47 -3.59 2.69
CA VAL A 180 -8.05 -3.82 2.39
C VAL A 180 -7.54 -2.71 1.50
N VAL A 181 -6.36 -2.18 1.83
CA VAL A 181 -5.58 -1.31 0.94
C VAL A 181 -4.24 -1.97 0.67
N LEU A 182 -3.94 -2.23 -0.59
CA LEU A 182 -2.72 -2.90 -1.06
C LEU A 182 -1.88 -1.94 -1.88
N GLY A 183 -0.68 -1.63 -1.40
CA GLY A 183 0.35 -0.90 -2.15
C GLY A 183 1.45 -1.84 -2.64
N GLY A 184 2.04 -1.55 -3.81
CA GLY A 184 3.16 -2.36 -4.26
C GLY A 184 3.76 -1.97 -5.60
N ASP A 185 4.96 -2.52 -5.85
CA ASP A 185 5.58 -2.60 -7.16
C ASP A 185 5.14 -3.92 -7.82
N PHE A 186 4.28 -3.81 -8.80
CA PHE A 186 3.72 -4.96 -9.53
C PHE A 186 4.60 -5.39 -10.71
N ASN A 187 5.66 -4.64 -11.02
CA ASN A 187 6.59 -4.90 -12.12
C ASN A 187 5.94 -5.09 -13.48
N THR A 188 4.75 -4.55 -13.69
CA THR A 188 3.99 -4.74 -14.94
C THR A 188 3.12 -3.53 -15.26
N ALA A 189 2.80 -3.36 -16.55
CA ALA A 189 2.02 -2.24 -17.06
C ALA A 189 0.51 -2.43 -16.87
N PRO A 190 -0.30 -1.35 -16.90
CA PRO A 190 -1.77 -1.43 -16.78
C PRO A 190 -2.45 -2.29 -17.85
N SER A 191 -1.81 -2.44 -19.02
CA SER A 191 -2.32 -3.25 -20.11
C SER A 191 -2.08 -4.75 -19.98
N SER A 192 -1.30 -5.17 -18.98
CA SER A 192 -1.00 -6.58 -18.75
C SER A 192 -2.21 -7.38 -18.28
N LYS A 193 -2.16 -8.71 -18.43
CA LYS A 193 -3.24 -9.60 -17.99
C LYS A 193 -3.39 -9.58 -16.48
N GLU A 194 -2.26 -9.57 -15.76
CA GLU A 194 -2.22 -9.51 -14.30
C GLU A 194 -3.00 -8.33 -13.75
N ILE A 195 -2.86 -7.16 -14.38
CA ILE A 195 -3.56 -5.96 -13.95
C ILE A 195 -5.00 -5.95 -14.45
N LYS A 196 -5.25 -6.24 -15.74
CA LYS A 196 -6.59 -6.17 -16.31
C LYS A 196 -7.57 -7.14 -15.65
N TYR A 197 -7.20 -8.42 -15.59
CA TYR A 197 -8.13 -9.48 -15.21
C TYR A 197 -8.09 -9.80 -13.71
N ASN A 198 -6.89 -9.84 -13.10
CA ASN A 198 -6.82 -10.20 -11.69
C ASN A 198 -7.06 -8.99 -10.77
N MET A 199 -6.54 -7.81 -11.14
CA MET A 199 -6.65 -6.65 -10.27
C MET A 199 -7.87 -5.76 -10.63
N LEU A 200 -7.95 -5.18 -11.80
CA LEU A 200 -9.00 -4.19 -12.14
C LEU A 200 -10.42 -4.76 -12.16
N GLU A 201 -10.60 -6.05 -12.40
CA GLU A 201 -11.92 -6.68 -12.31
C GLU A 201 -12.39 -6.84 -10.86
N ASN A 202 -11.46 -7.01 -9.91
CA ASN A 202 -11.76 -7.38 -8.53
C ASN A 202 -11.47 -6.28 -7.49
N TRP A 203 -10.67 -5.27 -7.85
CA TRP A 203 -10.18 -4.24 -6.95
C TRP A 203 -10.53 -2.84 -7.45
N PHE A 204 -10.70 -1.92 -6.51
CA PHE A 204 -10.74 -0.49 -6.80
C PHE A 204 -9.31 0.01 -7.04
N LEU A 205 -9.04 0.66 -8.17
CA LEU A 205 -7.75 1.29 -8.43
C LEU A 205 -7.71 2.66 -7.74
N ALA A 206 -6.85 2.82 -6.74
CA ALA A 206 -6.73 4.03 -5.95
C ALA A 206 -5.62 4.99 -6.45
N THR A 207 -4.97 4.67 -7.57
CA THR A 207 -3.98 5.55 -8.24
C THR A 207 -4.47 5.94 -9.64
N ASP A 208 -3.92 7.06 -10.16
CA ASP A 208 -4.06 7.36 -11.58
C ASP A 208 -3.21 6.43 -12.47
N TYR A 209 -3.24 6.66 -13.77
CA TYR A 209 -2.41 5.93 -14.75
C TYR A 209 -1.06 6.61 -15.03
N GLY A 210 -0.65 7.58 -14.22
CA GLY A 210 0.63 8.26 -14.34
C GLY A 210 1.81 7.27 -14.25
N PHE A 211 2.82 7.51 -15.06
CA PHE A 211 4.03 6.68 -15.08
C PHE A 211 4.84 6.84 -13.80
N THR A 212 5.39 5.74 -13.29
CA THR A 212 6.10 5.69 -12.01
C THR A 212 7.59 5.40 -12.14
N VAL A 213 8.05 4.81 -13.24
CA VAL A 213 9.45 4.38 -13.42
C VAL A 213 10.04 4.81 -14.78
N PRO A 214 11.32 5.22 -14.83
CA PRO A 214 12.20 5.59 -13.70
C PRO A 214 11.76 6.92 -13.07
N ALA A 215 12.06 7.14 -11.79
CA ALA A 215 11.56 8.28 -11.01
C ALA A 215 11.91 9.67 -11.57
N TRP A 216 13.04 9.81 -12.31
CA TRP A 216 13.49 11.10 -12.88
C TRP A 216 12.96 11.39 -14.30
N ASN A 217 12.43 10.40 -14.99
CA ASN A 217 11.81 10.52 -16.32
C ASN A 217 10.89 9.33 -16.54
N PRO A 218 9.72 9.33 -15.92
CA PRO A 218 8.83 8.19 -15.92
C PRO A 218 8.32 7.86 -17.33
N LYS A 219 8.38 6.58 -17.70
CA LYS A 219 7.95 6.06 -19.01
C LYS A 219 7.02 4.86 -18.90
N ARG A 220 6.91 4.27 -17.71
CA ARG A 220 6.05 3.12 -17.46
C ARG A 220 5.42 3.26 -16.09
N LYS A 221 4.20 2.72 -15.95
CA LYS A 221 3.53 2.53 -14.66
C LYS A 221 3.74 1.08 -14.24
N ILE A 222 4.28 0.87 -13.04
CA ILE A 222 4.46 -0.45 -12.42
C ILE A 222 4.07 -0.46 -10.94
N ASP A 223 3.93 0.72 -10.33
CA ASP A 223 3.52 0.87 -8.94
C ASP A 223 2.05 1.21 -8.86
N TYR A 224 1.32 0.55 -7.96
CA TYR A 224 -0.12 0.69 -7.81
C TYR A 224 -0.52 0.71 -6.34
N ILE A 225 -1.67 1.34 -6.09
CA ILE A 225 -2.45 1.18 -4.87
C ILE A 225 -3.84 0.69 -5.28
N PHE A 226 -4.25 -0.42 -4.70
CA PHE A 226 -5.56 -1.03 -4.89
C PHE A 226 -6.31 -1.08 -3.57
N ALA A 227 -7.64 -1.15 -3.63
CA ALA A 227 -8.48 -1.29 -2.43
C ALA A 227 -9.62 -2.29 -2.65
N ARG A 228 -10.07 -2.93 -1.56
CA ARG A 228 -11.24 -3.83 -1.49
C ARG A 228 -12.12 -3.49 -0.27
N PRO A 229 -13.44 -3.73 -0.34
CA PRO A 229 -14.19 -4.18 -1.52
C PRO A 229 -14.04 -3.19 -2.67
N LYS A 230 -14.42 -3.60 -3.88
CA LYS A 230 -14.25 -2.74 -5.08
C LYS A 230 -15.12 -1.47 -5.03
N GLN A 231 -16.24 -1.50 -4.31
CA GLN A 231 -17.14 -0.36 -4.10
C GLN A 231 -16.86 0.32 -2.74
N GLY A 232 -17.38 1.54 -2.58
CA GLY A 232 -17.31 2.28 -1.31
C GLY A 232 -16.08 3.19 -1.16
N TRP A 233 -15.15 3.17 -2.11
CA TRP A 233 -13.97 4.03 -2.10
C TRP A 233 -14.14 5.26 -2.96
N LYS A 234 -13.54 6.37 -2.50
CA LYS A 234 -13.47 7.62 -3.26
C LYS A 234 -12.04 8.16 -3.22
N ILE A 235 -11.48 8.43 -4.38
CA ILE A 235 -10.21 9.14 -4.46
C ILE A 235 -10.46 10.62 -4.18
N VAL A 236 -9.84 11.14 -3.13
CA VAL A 236 -9.85 12.59 -2.84
C VAL A 236 -8.73 13.28 -3.62
N ARG A 237 -7.56 12.65 -3.67
CA ARG A 237 -6.39 13.14 -4.41
C ARG A 237 -5.43 11.97 -4.68
N THR A 238 -4.81 12.00 -5.86
CA THR A 238 -3.69 11.12 -6.21
C THR A 238 -2.52 11.95 -6.74
N GLN A 239 -1.31 11.43 -6.56
CA GLN A 239 -0.10 12.08 -7.04
C GLN A 239 0.98 11.04 -7.28
N THR A 240 1.56 11.04 -8.49
CA THR A 240 2.83 10.35 -8.76
C THR A 240 3.97 11.31 -8.51
N VAL A 241 4.89 10.91 -7.61
CA VAL A 241 6.04 11.73 -7.25
C VAL A 241 7.19 11.44 -8.20
N GLN A 242 7.78 12.49 -8.76
CA GLN A 242 8.92 12.43 -9.66
C GLN A 242 10.14 13.06 -9.01
N SER A 243 11.32 12.47 -9.24
CA SER A 243 12.59 13.08 -8.84
C SER A 243 13.00 14.15 -9.82
N GLU A 244 13.34 15.34 -9.34
CA GLU A 244 13.81 16.45 -10.18
C GLU A 244 15.19 16.22 -10.79
N LYS A 245 16.01 15.32 -10.25
CA LYS A 245 17.40 15.10 -10.71
C LYS A 245 17.74 13.62 -10.84
N LYS A 246 18.27 13.26 -12.01
CA LYS A 246 19.04 12.04 -12.18
C LYS A 246 20.34 12.22 -11.39
N LYS A 247 20.52 11.52 -10.23
CA LYS A 247 21.84 11.49 -9.59
C LYS A 247 22.86 10.98 -10.61
N LYS A 248 23.88 11.78 -10.91
CA LYS A 248 24.98 11.34 -11.78
C LYS A 248 25.59 10.09 -11.15
N LYS A 249 25.72 9.03 -11.92
CA LYS A 249 26.64 7.95 -11.57
C LYS A 249 28.04 8.58 -11.54
N HIS A 250 28.67 8.56 -10.40
CA HIS A 250 30.13 8.77 -10.29
C HIS A 250 30.83 7.45 -10.58
#